data_12eef449e253b0170934de9ce203def4
#
_entry.id   12eef449e253b0170934de9ce203def4
#
_cell.length_a   1.000
_cell.length_b   1.000
_cell.length_c   1.000
_cell.angle_alpha   90.00
_cell.angle_beta   90.00
_cell.angle_gamma   90.00
#
_symmetry.space_group_name_H-M   'P 1'
#
loop_
_entity.id
_entity.type
_entity.pdbx_description
1 polymer ?
#
loop_
_entity_poly.entity_id
_entity_poly.type
_entity_poly.pdbx_seq_one_letter_code
_entity_poly.pdbx_strand_id
1 'polypeptide(L)'
;MKKTIVSGLVITVIGAVMLAFGIGMHGQRAVIFDGLTPHVVSKAKTTRTQTYAKAERIKADVSDMNVVVKSGKTFSVKYAGEKINQPTIEKKNGTVIINSKSHKHGFSFNGFSFSSTGFYHGAANDKLTITVPENVNLKYLALRASDGKVIQEPVAKMKIEKYDLRVNDASQVSLSNLEIERADFRLNDTDTAFNGVTINNGQLHLSDNDLAVNDSALTKTLIQTADSDITMNSVALDGGSLSTQDGDVHFNDITIANGYTITAKDGDVEALNTKADGYSTSVSDGDNRLFNQSDDNGGTLTQNDTAPNRLQVTASDGDVTIR
;
A
#
# COMPACT_ATOMS: atom_id res chain seq x y z
N MET A 1 -58.90 19.48 15.67
CA MET A 1 -57.92 18.42 16.05
C MET A 1 -58.20 17.02 15.47
N LYS A 2 -59.42 16.45 15.54
CA LYS A 2 -59.68 15.12 14.97
C LYS A 2 -59.40 15.00 13.44
N LYS A 3 -59.77 16.03 12.63
CA LYS A 3 -59.56 16.02 11.17
C LYS A 3 -58.08 16.00 10.80
N THR A 4 -57.22 16.75 11.51
CA THR A 4 -55.77 16.82 11.26
C THR A 4 -55.07 15.49 11.58
N ILE A 5 -55.53 14.81 12.65
CA ILE A 5 -54.99 13.48 13.00
C ILE A 5 -55.35 12.43 11.94
N VAL A 6 -56.61 12.46 11.46
CA VAL A 6 -57.07 11.57 10.40
C VAL A 6 -56.31 11.80 9.10
N SER A 7 -56.09 13.06 8.71
CA SER A 7 -55.28 13.38 7.51
C SER A 7 -53.83 12.93 7.65
N GLY A 8 -53.22 13.11 8.83
CA GLY A 8 -51.86 12.63 9.10
C GLY A 8 -51.77 11.09 8.98
N LEU A 9 -52.75 10.38 9.56
CA LEU A 9 -52.79 8.91 9.47
C LEU A 9 -52.89 8.42 8.03
N VAL A 10 -53.76 9.05 7.22
CA VAL A 10 -53.92 8.70 5.79
C VAL A 10 -52.61 8.90 5.04
N ILE A 11 -51.92 10.02 5.23
CA ILE A 11 -50.62 10.28 4.61
C ILE A 11 -49.58 9.25 5.02
N THR A 12 -49.54 8.89 6.29
CA THR A 12 -48.62 7.86 6.82
C THR A 12 -48.89 6.49 6.19
N VAL A 13 -50.15 6.08 6.09
CA VAL A 13 -50.52 4.80 5.45
C VAL A 13 -50.16 4.79 3.97
N ILE A 14 -50.43 5.89 3.25
CA ILE A 14 -50.04 6.01 1.84
C ILE A 14 -48.51 5.93 1.71
N GLY A 15 -47.75 6.63 2.55
CA GLY A 15 -46.30 6.59 2.58
C GLY A 15 -45.75 5.17 2.85
N ALA A 16 -46.36 4.46 3.81
CA ALA A 16 -46.00 3.08 4.12
C ALA A 16 -46.28 2.10 2.97
N VAL A 17 -47.42 2.27 2.29
CA VAL A 17 -47.77 1.48 1.09
C VAL A 17 -46.78 1.76 -0.06
N MET A 18 -46.47 3.02 -0.31
CA MET A 18 -45.47 3.40 -1.33
C MET A 18 -44.08 2.85 -1.03
N LEU A 19 -43.69 2.87 0.25
CA LEU A 19 -42.41 2.30 0.70
C LEU A 19 -42.38 0.79 0.50
N ALA A 20 -43.44 0.09 0.90
CA ALA A 20 -43.55 -1.36 0.71
C ALA A 20 -43.56 -1.74 -0.79
N PHE A 21 -44.24 -0.97 -1.61
CA PHE A 21 -44.22 -1.15 -3.08
C PHE A 21 -42.83 -0.89 -3.67
N GLY A 22 -42.15 0.17 -3.22
CA GLY A 22 -40.79 0.49 -3.65
C GLY A 22 -39.79 -0.62 -3.26
N ILE A 23 -39.91 -1.18 -2.06
CA ILE A 23 -39.11 -2.34 -1.62
C ILE A 23 -39.44 -3.59 -2.45
N GLY A 24 -40.70 -3.88 -2.67
CA GLY A 24 -41.18 -5.03 -3.47
C GLY A 24 -40.74 -4.97 -4.94
N MET A 25 -40.59 -3.79 -5.49
CA MET A 25 -40.09 -3.56 -6.85
C MET A 25 -38.56 -3.46 -6.94
N HIS A 26 -37.85 -3.98 -5.95
CA HIS A 26 -36.37 -3.93 -5.88
C HIS A 26 -35.82 -2.49 -5.83
N GLY A 27 -36.55 -1.55 -5.27
CA GLY A 27 -36.14 -0.15 -5.07
C GLY A 27 -35.01 0.08 -4.06
N GLN A 28 -34.45 -1.00 -3.49
CA GLN A 28 -33.22 -0.96 -2.64
C GLN A 28 -31.92 -0.82 -3.43
N ARG A 29 -31.98 -0.46 -4.70
CA ARG A 29 -30.80 -0.24 -5.51
C ARG A 29 -30.18 1.09 -5.16
N ALA A 30 -28.86 1.07 -4.94
CA ALA A 30 -28.12 2.31 -4.80
C ALA A 30 -28.28 3.17 -6.08
N VAL A 31 -28.44 4.46 -5.92
CA VAL A 31 -28.53 5.41 -7.01
C VAL A 31 -27.31 6.31 -6.93
N ILE A 32 -26.54 6.37 -7.99
CA ILE A 32 -25.43 7.30 -8.16
C ILE A 32 -25.87 8.46 -9.03
N PHE A 33 -25.36 9.63 -8.71
CA PHE A 33 -25.60 10.83 -9.51
C PHE A 33 -24.35 11.13 -10.35
N ASP A 34 -24.51 11.22 -11.67
CA ASP A 34 -23.50 11.78 -12.56
C ASP A 34 -23.97 13.21 -12.90
N GLY A 35 -23.41 14.19 -12.19
CA GLY A 35 -23.95 15.53 -12.12
C GLY A 35 -25.36 15.53 -11.49
N LEU A 36 -26.38 15.97 -12.23
CA LEU A 36 -27.79 15.95 -11.80
C LEU A 36 -28.58 14.71 -12.28
N THR A 37 -27.93 13.81 -12.99
CA THR A 37 -28.62 12.65 -13.59
C THR A 37 -28.48 11.43 -12.67
N PRO A 38 -29.60 10.91 -12.13
CA PRO A 38 -29.57 9.70 -11.32
C PRO A 38 -29.39 8.45 -12.17
N HIS A 39 -28.45 7.60 -11.78
CA HIS A 39 -28.25 6.28 -12.37
C HIS A 39 -28.44 5.19 -11.31
N VAL A 40 -29.29 4.22 -11.59
CA VAL A 40 -29.46 3.05 -10.73
C VAL A 40 -28.22 2.17 -10.86
N VAL A 41 -27.56 1.87 -9.74
CA VAL A 41 -26.41 0.99 -9.72
C VAL A 41 -26.83 -0.42 -10.10
N SER A 42 -26.30 -0.90 -11.21
CA SER A 42 -26.49 -2.30 -11.61
C SER A 42 -25.45 -3.16 -10.90
N LYS A 43 -25.89 -4.10 -10.06
CA LYS A 43 -25.04 -5.15 -9.48
C LYS A 43 -24.64 -6.23 -10.50
N ALA A 44 -24.81 -5.98 -11.79
CA ALA A 44 -24.41 -6.90 -12.83
C ALA A 44 -22.89 -7.09 -12.81
N LYS A 45 -22.45 -8.30 -12.54
CA LYS A 45 -21.02 -8.67 -12.58
C LYS A 45 -20.58 -8.85 -14.03
N THR A 46 -19.34 -8.50 -14.30
CA THR A 46 -18.70 -8.71 -15.60
C THR A 46 -17.31 -9.29 -15.41
N THR A 47 -16.88 -10.04 -16.41
CA THR A 47 -15.48 -10.47 -16.52
C THR A 47 -14.99 -10.08 -17.90
N ARG A 48 -13.92 -9.29 -17.95
CA ARG A 48 -13.29 -8.89 -19.20
C ARG A 48 -11.82 -9.22 -19.16
N THR A 49 -11.34 -9.90 -20.19
CA THR A 49 -9.92 -10.20 -20.36
C THR A 49 -9.43 -9.59 -21.66
N GLN A 50 -8.29 -8.94 -21.61
CA GLN A 50 -7.57 -8.44 -22.79
C GLN A 50 -6.17 -9.05 -22.79
N THR A 51 -5.76 -9.62 -23.90
CA THR A 51 -4.46 -10.25 -24.08
C THR A 51 -3.62 -9.43 -25.05
N TYR A 52 -2.34 -9.33 -24.79
CA TYR A 52 -1.42 -8.54 -25.61
C TYR A 52 -0.21 -9.40 -26.00
N ALA A 53 0.22 -9.31 -27.26
CA ALA A 53 1.39 -10.05 -27.74
C ALA A 53 2.69 -9.62 -27.03
N LYS A 54 2.81 -8.32 -26.71
CA LYS A 54 3.97 -7.76 -26.01
C LYS A 54 3.56 -6.51 -25.24
N ALA A 55 3.97 -6.42 -23.96
CA ALA A 55 3.94 -5.18 -23.20
C ALA A 55 5.17 -5.13 -22.29
N GLU A 56 5.86 -4.03 -22.30
CA GLU A 56 7.05 -3.79 -21.46
C GLU A 56 6.80 -2.68 -20.43
N ARG A 57 5.68 -1.98 -20.58
CA ARG A 57 5.30 -0.85 -19.74
C ARG A 57 3.83 -0.97 -19.32
N ILE A 58 3.56 -0.76 -18.07
CA ILE A 58 2.22 -0.80 -17.48
C ILE A 58 2.01 0.46 -16.67
N LYS A 59 0.87 1.10 -16.85
CA LYS A 59 0.36 2.17 -15.98
C LYS A 59 -1.04 1.79 -15.56
N ALA A 60 -1.25 1.61 -14.27
CA ALA A 60 -2.57 1.37 -13.70
C ALA A 60 -2.87 2.47 -12.67
N ASP A 61 -4.03 3.09 -12.82
CA ASP A 61 -4.59 4.06 -11.88
C ASP A 61 -5.99 3.58 -11.54
N VAL A 62 -6.14 3.01 -10.36
CA VAL A 62 -7.34 2.28 -9.96
C VAL A 62 -7.75 2.62 -8.54
N SER A 63 -9.05 2.65 -8.31
CA SER A 63 -9.65 2.82 -6.99
C SER A 63 -10.71 1.77 -6.75
N ASP A 64 -10.98 1.50 -5.48
CA ASP A 64 -12.04 0.59 -5.05
C ASP A 64 -11.94 -0.83 -5.64
N MET A 65 -10.74 -1.36 -5.82
CA MET A 65 -10.56 -2.74 -6.30
C MET A 65 -9.25 -3.37 -5.86
N ASN A 66 -9.26 -4.69 -5.74
CA ASN A 66 -8.06 -5.45 -5.48
C ASN A 66 -7.22 -5.59 -6.75
N VAL A 67 -5.95 -5.26 -6.67
CA VAL A 67 -5.00 -5.40 -7.77
C VAL A 67 -4.09 -6.59 -7.51
N VAL A 68 -4.03 -7.51 -8.46
CA VAL A 68 -3.12 -8.67 -8.40
C VAL A 68 -2.21 -8.64 -9.61
N VAL A 69 -0.91 -8.61 -9.38
CA VAL A 69 0.11 -8.76 -10.43
C VAL A 69 0.76 -10.13 -10.26
N LYS A 70 0.78 -10.93 -11.31
CA LYS A 70 1.31 -12.30 -11.25
C LYS A 70 2.04 -12.70 -12.52
N SER A 71 2.82 -13.77 -12.43
CA SER A 71 3.43 -14.42 -13.59
C SER A 71 2.44 -15.26 -14.39
N GLY A 72 2.75 -15.47 -15.67
CA GLY A 72 2.00 -16.39 -16.53
C GLY A 72 2.63 -16.57 -17.90
N LYS A 73 1.94 -17.26 -18.80
CA LYS A 73 2.45 -17.56 -20.16
C LYS A 73 2.32 -16.38 -21.12
N THR A 74 1.27 -15.60 -20.97
CA THR A 74 0.94 -14.50 -21.89
C THR A 74 0.61 -13.25 -21.11
N PHE A 75 0.94 -12.09 -21.67
CA PHE A 75 0.55 -10.82 -21.07
C PHE A 75 -0.97 -10.63 -21.20
N SER A 76 -1.64 -10.46 -20.07
CA SER A 76 -3.06 -10.21 -20.05
C SER A 76 -3.49 -9.33 -18.88
N VAL A 77 -4.56 -8.59 -19.09
CA VAL A 77 -5.25 -7.83 -18.04
C VAL A 77 -6.68 -8.36 -17.95
N LYS A 78 -7.06 -8.85 -16.78
CA LYS A 78 -8.39 -9.37 -16.49
C LYS A 78 -9.04 -8.55 -15.38
N TYR A 79 -10.18 -8.01 -15.67
CA TYR A 79 -11.09 -7.45 -14.67
C TYR A 79 -12.21 -8.44 -14.39
N ALA A 80 -12.55 -8.60 -13.12
CA ALA A 80 -13.71 -9.36 -12.67
C ALA A 80 -14.37 -8.61 -11.51
N GLY A 81 -15.59 -8.15 -11.70
CA GLY A 81 -16.28 -7.33 -10.73
C GLY A 81 -17.58 -6.74 -11.26
N GLU A 82 -18.04 -5.66 -10.65
CA GLU A 82 -19.25 -4.98 -11.08
C GLU A 82 -19.00 -4.21 -12.38
N LYS A 83 -19.97 -4.30 -13.32
CA LYS A 83 -19.84 -3.67 -14.64
C LYS A 83 -19.64 -2.16 -14.57
N ILE A 84 -20.18 -1.51 -13.54
CA ILE A 84 -20.07 -0.06 -13.36
C ILE A 84 -18.63 0.38 -13.03
N ASN A 85 -17.89 -0.44 -12.28
CA ASN A 85 -16.51 -0.19 -11.87
C ASN A 85 -15.47 -0.69 -12.89
N GLN A 86 -15.93 -1.23 -14.02
CA GLN A 86 -15.05 -1.78 -15.03
C GLN A 86 -14.06 -0.72 -15.53
N PRO A 87 -12.74 -0.93 -15.38
CA PRO A 87 -11.73 0.01 -15.84
C PRO A 87 -11.67 0.07 -17.37
N THR A 88 -11.22 1.19 -17.87
CA THR A 88 -10.77 1.30 -19.26
C THR A 88 -9.39 0.70 -19.39
N ILE A 89 -9.17 -0.13 -20.39
CA ILE A 89 -7.89 -0.77 -20.65
C ILE A 89 -7.53 -0.52 -22.10
N GLU A 90 -6.42 0.18 -22.33
CA GLU A 90 -5.94 0.50 -23.68
C GLU A 90 -4.44 0.24 -23.78
N LYS A 91 -3.96 0.06 -25.02
CA LYS A 91 -2.53 -0.01 -25.31
C LYS A 91 -2.14 1.13 -26.23
N LYS A 92 -1.22 1.99 -25.78
CA LYS A 92 -0.73 3.14 -26.53
C LYS A 92 0.79 3.20 -26.44
N ASN A 93 1.47 3.28 -27.56
CA ASN A 93 2.92 3.39 -27.65
C ASN A 93 3.66 2.32 -26.82
N GLY A 94 3.23 1.06 -26.89
CA GLY A 94 3.83 -0.05 -26.14
C GLY A 94 3.52 -0.10 -24.65
N THR A 95 2.76 0.87 -24.13
CA THR A 95 2.32 0.93 -22.74
C THR A 95 0.87 0.45 -22.62
N VAL A 96 0.60 -0.45 -21.70
CA VAL A 96 -0.76 -0.81 -21.30
C VAL A 96 -1.19 0.17 -20.22
N ILE A 97 -2.28 0.86 -20.46
CA ILE A 97 -2.86 1.88 -19.59
C ILE A 97 -4.19 1.37 -19.08
N ILE A 98 -4.36 1.38 -17.77
CA ILE A 98 -5.53 0.89 -17.06
C ILE A 98 -6.00 2.02 -16.15
N ASN A 99 -7.22 2.50 -16.39
CA ASN A 99 -7.80 3.55 -15.56
C ASN A 99 -9.18 3.11 -15.08
N SER A 100 -9.40 3.10 -13.77
CA SER A 100 -10.73 3.00 -13.22
C SER A 100 -11.47 4.34 -13.36
N LYS A 101 -12.77 4.27 -13.41
CA LYS A 101 -13.59 5.47 -13.30
C LYS A 101 -13.72 5.81 -11.83
N SER A 102 -13.19 6.95 -11.41
CA SER A 102 -13.50 7.48 -10.09
C SER A 102 -14.96 7.94 -10.08
N HIS A 103 -15.78 7.21 -9.35
CA HIS A 103 -17.14 7.65 -9.06
C HIS A 103 -17.10 8.53 -7.82
N LYS A 104 -17.00 9.86 -8.00
CA LYS A 104 -17.19 10.79 -6.89
C LYS A 104 -18.65 10.71 -6.46
N HIS A 105 -18.91 10.02 -5.38
CA HIS A 105 -20.25 9.88 -4.82
C HIS A 105 -20.44 10.92 -3.71
N GLY A 106 -21.15 11.97 -4.00
CA GLY A 106 -21.56 12.94 -3.02
C GLY A 106 -22.58 13.92 -3.60
N PHE A 107 -23.71 14.05 -2.96
CA PHE A 107 -24.71 15.08 -3.21
C PHE A 107 -24.90 15.89 -1.94
N SER A 108 -24.68 17.19 -2.03
CA SER A 108 -24.97 18.12 -0.94
C SER A 108 -26.08 19.07 -1.35
N PHE A 109 -27.16 19.10 -0.59
CA PHE A 109 -28.26 20.03 -0.80
C PHE A 109 -28.62 20.70 0.53
N ASN A 110 -28.57 22.04 0.58
CA ASN A 110 -28.97 22.86 1.73
C ASN A 110 -28.44 22.38 3.11
N GLY A 111 -27.17 22.02 3.22
CA GLY A 111 -26.55 21.60 4.47
C GLY A 111 -26.76 20.13 4.84
N PHE A 112 -27.48 19.36 4.03
CA PHE A 112 -27.53 17.91 4.14
C PHE A 112 -26.58 17.30 3.10
N SER A 113 -25.55 16.62 3.55
CA SER A 113 -24.68 15.83 2.69
C SER A 113 -25.08 14.35 2.78
N PHE A 114 -25.51 13.79 1.67
CA PHE A 114 -25.67 12.36 1.52
C PHE A 114 -24.39 11.82 0.89
N SER A 115 -23.50 11.29 1.72
CA SER A 115 -22.36 10.51 1.25
C SER A 115 -22.81 9.07 1.07
N SER A 116 -22.67 8.52 -0.11
CA SER A 116 -22.98 7.12 -0.39
C SER A 116 -21.95 6.14 0.15
N THR A 117 -20.87 6.63 0.75
CA THR A 117 -19.82 5.81 1.36
C THR A 117 -20.30 4.88 2.48
N GLY A 118 -21.48 5.10 3.04
CA GLY A 118 -22.04 4.25 4.13
C GLY A 118 -22.77 2.99 3.69
N PHE A 119 -23.15 2.83 2.44
CA PHE A 119 -23.99 1.71 1.98
C PHE A 119 -23.47 0.94 0.76
N TYR A 120 -22.39 1.37 0.16
CA TYR A 120 -21.84 0.71 -1.02
C TYR A 120 -20.51 0.02 -0.69
N HIS A 121 -20.59 -1.14 -0.06
CA HIS A 121 -19.44 -2.05 0.12
C HIS A 121 -19.24 -2.98 -1.08
N GLY A 122 -19.55 -2.51 -2.30
CA GLY A 122 -19.45 -3.31 -3.51
C GLY A 122 -18.03 -3.57 -4.01
N ALA A 123 -17.12 -2.67 -3.69
CA ALA A 123 -15.76 -2.68 -4.24
C ALA A 123 -14.85 -3.78 -3.67
N ALA A 124 -15.10 -4.27 -2.46
CA ALA A 124 -14.25 -5.29 -1.82
C ALA A 124 -14.09 -6.60 -2.63
N ASN A 125 -14.92 -6.83 -3.66
CA ASN A 125 -14.88 -8.01 -4.51
C ASN A 125 -14.40 -7.73 -5.94
N ASP A 126 -14.19 -6.47 -6.33
CA ASP A 126 -13.70 -6.15 -7.66
C ASP A 126 -12.21 -6.45 -7.75
N LYS A 127 -11.81 -7.13 -8.80
CA LYS A 127 -10.44 -7.63 -8.96
C LYS A 127 -9.88 -7.31 -10.33
N LEU A 128 -8.77 -6.60 -10.35
CA LEU A 128 -7.91 -6.42 -11.50
C LEU A 128 -6.73 -7.39 -11.41
N THR A 129 -6.58 -8.27 -12.39
CA THR A 129 -5.44 -9.18 -12.47
C THR A 129 -4.59 -8.82 -13.67
N ILE A 130 -3.33 -8.47 -13.43
CA ILE A 130 -2.32 -8.21 -14.45
C ILE A 130 -1.40 -9.42 -14.49
N THR A 131 -1.39 -10.12 -15.60
CA THR A 131 -0.50 -11.27 -15.81
C THR A 131 0.66 -10.85 -16.69
N VAL A 132 1.88 -11.06 -16.22
CA VAL A 132 3.13 -10.74 -16.94
C VAL A 132 3.82 -12.04 -17.30
N PRO A 133 4.30 -12.23 -18.54
CA PRO A 133 5.05 -13.43 -18.91
C PRO A 133 6.34 -13.57 -18.08
N GLU A 134 6.67 -14.79 -17.67
CA GLU A 134 7.82 -15.09 -16.81
C GLU A 134 9.18 -14.62 -17.37
N ASN A 135 9.30 -14.58 -18.71
CA ASN A 135 10.54 -14.18 -19.38
C ASN A 135 10.59 -12.69 -19.78
N VAL A 136 9.67 -11.88 -19.29
CA VAL A 136 9.59 -10.45 -19.62
C VAL A 136 10.14 -9.60 -18.49
N ASN A 137 11.16 -8.81 -18.78
CA ASN A 137 11.58 -7.72 -17.91
C ASN A 137 10.70 -6.50 -18.19
N LEU A 138 9.98 -6.05 -17.18
CA LEU A 138 9.20 -4.82 -17.30
C LEU A 138 10.14 -3.62 -17.25
N LYS A 139 10.10 -2.78 -18.27
CA LYS A 139 10.83 -1.51 -18.27
C LYS A 139 10.21 -0.48 -17.34
N TYR A 140 8.89 -0.57 -17.14
CA TYR A 140 8.18 0.36 -16.30
C TYR A 140 6.88 -0.25 -15.78
N LEU A 141 6.71 -0.21 -14.47
CA LEU A 141 5.45 -0.46 -13.80
C LEU A 141 5.10 0.79 -13.00
N ALA A 142 3.98 1.41 -13.28
CA ALA A 142 3.37 2.42 -12.42
C ALA A 142 2.03 1.91 -11.94
N LEU A 143 1.86 1.84 -10.64
CA LEU A 143 0.63 1.41 -10.01
C LEU A 143 0.20 2.48 -9.01
N ARG A 144 -0.96 3.05 -9.24
CA ARG A 144 -1.67 3.89 -8.28
C ARG A 144 -2.93 3.16 -7.86
N ALA A 145 -3.09 2.95 -6.58
CA ALA A 145 -4.26 2.26 -6.02
C ALA A 145 -4.78 3.01 -4.80
N SER A 146 -6.10 3.02 -4.65
CA SER A 146 -6.76 3.43 -3.42
C SER A 146 -7.87 2.44 -3.07
N ASP A 147 -8.15 2.28 -1.78
CA ASP A 147 -9.27 1.45 -1.30
C ASP A 147 -9.26 0.02 -1.85
N GLY A 148 -8.35 -0.79 -1.46
CA GLY A 148 -8.29 -2.19 -1.90
C GLY A 148 -7.07 -2.91 -1.37
N LYS A 149 -6.64 -3.96 -2.08
CA LYS A 149 -5.39 -4.66 -1.82
C LYS A 149 -4.51 -4.61 -3.05
N VAL A 150 -3.21 -4.45 -2.85
CA VAL A 150 -2.21 -4.60 -3.89
C VAL A 150 -1.38 -5.84 -3.58
N ILE A 151 -1.53 -6.87 -4.39
CA ILE A 151 -0.85 -8.14 -4.21
C ILE A 151 0.00 -8.42 -5.45
N GLN A 152 1.29 -8.60 -5.25
CA GLN A 152 2.22 -8.92 -6.31
C GLN A 152 2.99 -10.18 -5.92
N GLU A 153 2.57 -11.30 -6.49
CA GLU A 153 3.02 -12.64 -6.14
C GLU A 153 3.39 -13.43 -7.41
N PRO A 154 4.47 -13.09 -8.10
CA PRO A 154 4.93 -13.90 -9.22
C PRO A 154 5.53 -15.24 -8.73
N VAL A 155 5.30 -16.30 -9.46
CA VAL A 155 5.86 -17.63 -9.19
C VAL A 155 7.39 -17.63 -9.35
N ALA A 156 7.88 -16.96 -10.40
CA ALA A 156 9.30 -16.73 -10.64
C ALA A 156 9.65 -15.26 -10.36
N LYS A 157 10.91 -14.99 -10.03
CA LYS A 157 11.37 -13.62 -9.74
C LYS A 157 11.09 -12.70 -10.93
N MET A 158 10.23 -11.70 -10.74
CA MET A 158 9.85 -10.73 -11.76
C MET A 158 10.83 -9.56 -11.74
N LYS A 159 11.38 -9.21 -12.91
CA LYS A 159 12.30 -8.09 -13.05
C LYS A 159 11.62 -6.83 -13.54
N ILE A 160 11.87 -5.71 -12.85
CA ILE A 160 11.29 -4.40 -13.14
C ILE A 160 12.40 -3.35 -13.14
N GLU A 161 12.64 -2.66 -14.26
CA GLU A 161 13.67 -1.62 -14.32
C GLU A 161 13.27 -0.37 -13.52
N LYS A 162 12.00 0.05 -13.61
CA LYS A 162 11.47 1.15 -12.82
C LYS A 162 10.08 0.83 -12.31
N TYR A 163 9.88 0.95 -10.99
CA TYR A 163 8.60 0.74 -10.34
C TYR A 163 8.20 1.98 -9.54
N ASP A 164 7.12 2.64 -9.98
CA ASP A 164 6.45 3.70 -9.24
C ASP A 164 5.19 3.11 -8.58
N LEU A 165 5.16 3.03 -7.26
CA LEU A 165 4.01 2.54 -6.50
C LEU A 165 3.46 3.65 -5.60
N ARG A 166 2.19 3.95 -5.75
CA ARG A 166 1.46 4.90 -4.91
C ARG A 166 0.19 4.26 -4.43
N VAL A 167 0.07 4.11 -3.12
CA VAL A 167 -1.08 3.48 -2.50
C VAL A 167 -1.57 4.36 -1.36
N ASN A 168 -2.87 4.58 -1.31
CA ASN A 168 -3.52 5.28 -0.21
C ASN A 168 -4.72 4.48 0.25
N ASP A 169 -4.97 4.46 1.55
CA ASP A 169 -6.16 3.85 2.17
C ASP A 169 -6.38 2.38 1.75
N ALA A 170 -5.31 1.65 1.43
CA ALA A 170 -5.42 0.25 1.07
C ALA A 170 -5.31 -0.65 2.30
N SER A 171 -6.05 -1.74 2.32
CA SER A 171 -6.00 -2.65 3.46
C SER A 171 -4.70 -3.48 3.52
N GLN A 172 -3.94 -3.56 2.43
CA GLN A 172 -2.68 -4.30 2.39
C GLN A 172 -1.93 -4.07 1.08
N VAL A 173 -0.60 -3.95 1.17
CA VAL A 173 0.34 -4.09 0.05
C VAL A 173 1.23 -5.30 0.31
N SER A 174 1.25 -6.28 -0.59
CA SER A 174 2.14 -7.44 -0.51
C SER A 174 2.94 -7.57 -1.78
N LEU A 175 4.26 -7.46 -1.68
CA LEU A 175 5.21 -7.60 -2.77
C LEU A 175 6.10 -8.81 -2.53
N SER A 176 6.12 -9.76 -3.46
CA SER A 176 6.93 -10.98 -3.32
C SER A 176 7.67 -11.30 -4.61
N ASN A 177 8.86 -11.90 -4.47
CA ASN A 177 9.67 -12.40 -5.59
C ASN A 177 9.92 -11.35 -6.70
N LEU A 178 10.36 -10.14 -6.31
CA LEU A 178 10.64 -9.05 -7.23
C LEU A 178 12.14 -8.71 -7.26
N GLU A 179 12.62 -8.31 -8.43
CA GLU A 179 13.92 -7.66 -8.62
C GLU A 179 13.66 -6.30 -9.28
N ILE A 180 13.90 -5.23 -8.54
CA ILE A 180 13.57 -3.85 -8.93
C ILE A 180 14.86 -3.04 -9.01
N GLU A 181 15.15 -2.50 -10.17
CA GLU A 181 16.35 -1.68 -10.37
C GLU A 181 16.19 -0.29 -9.76
N ARG A 182 15.02 0.32 -9.92
CA ARG A 182 14.68 1.62 -9.31
C ARG A 182 13.25 1.59 -8.78
N ALA A 183 13.10 1.84 -7.47
CA ALA A 183 11.82 1.93 -6.79
C ALA A 183 11.53 3.37 -6.33
N ASP A 184 10.32 3.86 -6.56
CA ASP A 184 9.76 5.07 -5.95
C ASP A 184 8.39 4.69 -5.37
N PHE A 185 8.34 4.45 -4.05
CA PHE A 185 7.15 4.00 -3.36
C PHE A 185 6.65 5.09 -2.42
N ARG A 186 5.35 5.35 -2.48
CA ARG A 186 4.65 6.20 -1.53
C ARG A 186 3.41 5.48 -1.07
N LEU A 187 3.43 5.10 0.18
CA LEU A 187 2.42 4.26 0.80
C LEU A 187 1.87 4.99 2.01
N ASN A 188 0.58 5.17 2.05
CA ASN A 188 -0.10 5.92 3.09
C ASN A 188 -1.32 5.13 3.55
N ASP A 189 -1.47 4.98 4.86
CA ASP A 189 -2.57 4.25 5.51
C ASP A 189 -2.75 2.83 4.92
N THR A 190 -1.67 2.02 5.01
CA THR A 190 -1.67 0.66 4.45
C THR A 190 -0.55 -0.21 5.03
N ASP A 191 -0.84 -1.40 5.50
CA ASP A 191 0.19 -2.36 5.90
C ASP A 191 0.93 -2.93 4.70
N THR A 192 2.25 -2.94 4.79
CA THR A 192 3.11 -3.34 3.66
C THR A 192 4.04 -4.50 4.03
N ALA A 193 4.08 -5.51 3.18
CA ALA A 193 4.99 -6.64 3.32
C ALA A 193 5.82 -6.89 2.05
N PHE A 194 7.13 -7.01 2.21
CA PHE A 194 8.07 -7.44 1.18
C PHE A 194 8.63 -8.82 1.53
N ASN A 195 8.58 -9.76 0.60
CA ASN A 195 9.10 -11.11 0.78
C ASN A 195 9.94 -11.55 -0.43
N GLY A 196 11.23 -11.74 -0.25
CA GLY A 196 12.14 -12.08 -1.36
C GLY A 196 12.27 -10.98 -2.39
N VAL A 197 12.20 -9.70 -1.96
CA VAL A 197 12.29 -8.52 -2.81
C VAL A 197 13.73 -8.03 -2.86
N THR A 198 14.24 -7.74 -4.06
CA THR A 198 15.52 -7.07 -4.27
C THR A 198 15.27 -5.69 -4.83
N ILE A 199 15.79 -4.65 -4.17
CA ILE A 199 15.74 -3.26 -4.65
C ILE A 199 17.18 -2.76 -4.78
N ASN A 200 17.60 -2.31 -5.97
CA ASN A 200 18.96 -1.82 -6.19
C ASN A 200 19.11 -0.30 -5.95
N ASN A 201 18.07 0.49 -6.15
CA ASN A 201 18.00 1.89 -5.79
C ASN A 201 16.56 2.21 -5.39
N GLY A 202 16.32 2.57 -4.15
CA GLY A 202 14.98 2.76 -3.62
C GLY A 202 14.78 4.12 -2.94
N GLN A 203 13.58 4.67 -3.11
CA GLN A 203 13.04 5.74 -2.29
C GLN A 203 11.66 5.29 -1.82
N LEU A 204 11.52 5.03 -0.54
CA LEU A 204 10.30 4.56 0.10
C LEU A 204 9.85 5.63 1.10
N HIS A 205 8.66 6.17 0.89
CA HIS A 205 7.99 7.09 1.79
C HIS A 205 6.73 6.42 2.32
N LEU A 206 6.67 6.25 3.63
CA LEU A 206 5.62 5.56 4.35
C LEU A 206 5.02 6.51 5.38
N SER A 207 3.71 6.53 5.50
CA SER A 207 3.00 7.26 6.53
C SER A 207 1.82 6.44 7.01
N ASP A 208 1.65 6.31 8.31
CA ASP A 208 0.60 5.46 8.90
C ASP A 208 0.63 4.04 8.29
N ASN A 209 1.83 3.43 8.25
CA ASN A 209 2.08 2.21 7.47
C ASN A 209 3.12 1.32 8.13
N ASP A 210 2.73 0.17 8.62
CA ASP A 210 3.70 -0.81 9.11
C ASP A 210 4.40 -1.51 7.93
N LEU A 211 5.73 -1.59 8.00
CA LEU A 211 6.54 -2.24 6.97
C LEU A 211 7.23 -3.49 7.50
N ALA A 212 6.87 -4.63 6.95
CA ALA A 212 7.57 -5.90 7.17
C ALA A 212 8.43 -6.27 5.95
N VAL A 213 9.72 -6.50 6.15
CA VAL A 213 10.65 -6.90 5.08
C VAL A 213 11.32 -8.23 5.47
N ASN A 214 11.11 -9.26 4.67
CA ASN A 214 11.64 -10.59 4.92
C ASN A 214 12.42 -11.11 3.72
N ASP A 215 13.52 -11.85 3.98
CA ASP A 215 14.32 -12.56 2.97
C ASP A 215 14.70 -11.69 1.76
N SER A 216 15.05 -10.44 2.01
CA SER A 216 15.12 -9.39 0.98
C SER A 216 16.51 -8.74 0.93
N ALA A 217 16.78 -8.00 -0.15
CA ALA A 217 18.01 -7.24 -0.31
C ALA A 217 17.70 -5.79 -0.76
N LEU A 218 18.18 -4.83 0.01
CA LEU A 218 17.97 -3.40 -0.25
C LEU A 218 19.32 -2.73 -0.44
N THR A 219 19.62 -2.34 -1.68
CA THR A 219 20.87 -1.62 -2.02
C THR A 219 20.55 -0.16 -2.28
N LYS A 220 21.29 0.74 -1.66
CA LYS A 220 21.12 2.21 -1.80
C LYS A 220 19.66 2.65 -1.68
N THR A 221 18.97 2.08 -0.69
CA THR A 221 17.56 2.33 -0.48
C THR A 221 17.39 3.30 0.69
N LEU A 222 16.66 4.37 0.43
CA LEU A 222 16.27 5.36 1.43
C LEU A 222 14.84 5.08 1.86
N ILE A 223 14.65 4.87 3.16
CA ILE A 223 13.33 4.64 3.76
C ILE A 223 13.04 5.82 4.68
N GLN A 224 11.93 6.49 4.47
CA GLN A 224 11.44 7.56 5.32
C GLN A 224 10.04 7.20 5.80
N THR A 225 9.85 7.20 7.10
CA THR A 225 8.58 6.84 7.70
C THR A 225 8.12 7.89 8.70
N ALA A 226 6.80 7.98 8.85
CA ALA A 226 6.13 8.68 9.93
C ALA A 226 5.01 7.78 10.45
N ASP A 227 4.88 7.65 11.77
CA ASP A 227 3.83 6.83 12.42
C ASP A 227 3.80 5.38 11.89
N SER A 228 4.98 4.71 11.88
CA SER A 228 5.12 3.41 11.21
C SER A 228 6.15 2.52 11.90
N ASP A 229 5.78 1.30 12.24
CA ASP A 229 6.72 0.30 12.74
C ASP A 229 7.42 -0.42 11.58
N ILE A 230 8.72 -0.62 11.75
CA ILE A 230 9.56 -1.27 10.74
C ILE A 230 10.13 -2.57 11.29
N THR A 231 9.76 -3.67 10.68
CA THR A 231 10.33 -4.99 11.00
C THR A 231 11.10 -5.54 9.81
N MET A 232 12.37 -5.87 10.01
CA MET A 232 13.21 -6.51 9.00
C MET A 232 13.79 -7.82 9.52
N ASN A 233 13.57 -8.90 8.76
CA ASN A 233 14.08 -10.23 9.10
C ASN A 233 14.85 -10.83 7.92
N SER A 234 16.07 -11.30 8.15
CA SER A 234 16.93 -11.91 7.12
C SER A 234 17.13 -11.00 5.91
N VAL A 235 17.52 -9.73 6.16
CA VAL A 235 17.66 -8.71 5.11
C VAL A 235 19.13 -8.34 4.92
N ALA A 236 19.55 -8.23 3.66
CA ALA A 236 20.83 -7.64 3.30
C ALA A 236 20.65 -6.15 2.97
N LEU A 237 21.34 -5.27 3.69
CA LEU A 237 21.36 -3.82 3.49
C LEU A 237 22.74 -3.42 2.96
N ASP A 238 22.77 -2.85 1.76
CA ASP A 238 23.99 -2.44 1.07
C ASP A 238 23.96 -0.94 0.79
N GLY A 239 24.44 -0.16 1.75
CA GLY A 239 24.27 1.31 1.77
C GLY A 239 22.79 1.71 1.95
N GLY A 240 22.56 3.01 2.09
CA GLY A 240 21.20 3.54 2.28
C GLY A 240 20.95 4.00 3.72
N SER A 241 19.69 4.29 4.02
CA SER A 241 19.29 4.76 5.36
C SER A 241 17.80 4.53 5.62
N LEU A 242 17.49 4.47 6.91
CA LEU A 242 16.13 4.52 7.46
C LEU A 242 16.01 5.77 8.35
N SER A 243 14.98 6.56 8.15
CA SER A 243 14.60 7.65 9.04
C SER A 243 13.15 7.45 9.44
N THR A 244 12.90 7.33 10.74
CA THR A 244 11.55 7.27 11.32
C THR A 244 11.30 8.47 12.23
N GLN A 245 10.08 9.00 12.22
CA GLN A 245 9.68 10.04 13.16
C GLN A 245 9.05 9.42 14.41
N ASP A 246 8.02 8.62 14.26
CA ASP A 246 7.35 7.87 15.31
C ASP A 246 7.25 6.41 14.85
N GLY A 247 7.50 5.46 15.72
CA GLY A 247 7.45 4.03 15.42
C GLY A 247 8.76 3.30 15.67
N ASP A 248 8.63 2.04 16.02
CA ASP A 248 9.74 1.19 16.42
C ASP A 248 10.44 0.54 15.22
N VAL A 249 11.73 0.30 15.38
CA VAL A 249 12.56 -0.38 14.37
C VAL A 249 13.09 -1.68 14.94
N HIS A 250 12.66 -2.81 14.38
CA HIS A 250 13.10 -4.13 14.76
C HIS A 250 13.88 -4.81 13.64
N PHE A 251 15.17 -4.99 13.84
CA PHE A 251 16.07 -5.71 12.94
C PHE A 251 16.42 -7.08 13.54
N ASN A 252 16.28 -8.13 12.74
CA ASN A 252 16.70 -9.47 13.13
C ASN A 252 17.39 -10.18 11.96
N ASP A 253 18.57 -10.72 12.21
CA ASP A 253 19.42 -11.40 11.20
C ASP A 253 19.72 -10.52 9.98
N ILE A 254 20.26 -9.32 10.23
CA ILE A 254 20.60 -8.33 9.20
C ILE A 254 22.08 -8.40 8.83
N THR A 255 22.40 -8.25 7.55
CA THR A 255 23.76 -8.10 7.07
C THR A 255 23.96 -6.71 6.48
N ILE A 256 24.96 -5.97 6.97
CA ILE A 256 25.28 -4.62 6.52
C ILE A 256 26.51 -4.64 5.60
N ALA A 257 26.39 -4.02 4.43
CA ALA A 257 27.50 -3.71 3.52
C ALA A 257 27.46 -2.24 3.15
N ASN A 258 28.63 -1.63 2.92
CA ASN A 258 28.77 -0.22 2.54
C ASN A 258 28.10 0.79 3.52
N GLY A 259 27.92 0.39 4.78
CA GLY A 259 27.32 1.18 5.83
C GLY A 259 25.80 1.32 5.73
N TYR A 260 25.15 1.47 6.87
CA TYR A 260 23.71 1.77 6.94
C TYR A 260 23.43 2.70 8.12
N THR A 261 22.56 3.68 7.93
CA THR A 261 22.22 4.67 8.96
C THR A 261 20.75 4.55 9.34
N ILE A 262 20.46 4.50 10.63
CA ILE A 262 19.13 4.60 11.22
C ILE A 262 19.06 5.91 11.99
N THR A 263 18.02 6.70 11.75
CA THR A 263 17.69 7.89 12.54
C THR A 263 16.26 7.74 13.03
N ALA A 264 16.08 7.56 14.33
CA ALA A 264 14.78 7.51 15.00
C ALA A 264 14.60 8.80 15.81
N LYS A 265 13.43 9.41 15.72
CA LYS A 265 13.12 10.58 16.53
C LYS A 265 12.41 10.15 17.81
N ASP A 266 11.26 9.52 17.70
CA ASP A 266 10.50 8.93 18.79
C ASP A 266 10.28 7.45 18.45
N GLY A 267 10.64 6.53 19.34
CA GLY A 267 10.54 5.08 19.13
C GLY A 267 11.85 4.33 19.34
N ASP A 268 11.74 3.07 19.66
CA ASP A 268 12.85 2.22 20.01
C ASP A 268 13.52 1.60 18.78
N VAL A 269 14.82 1.39 18.86
CA VAL A 269 15.58 0.66 17.83
C VAL A 269 16.21 -0.58 18.45
N GLU A 270 15.71 -1.74 18.03
CA GLU A 270 16.28 -3.02 18.41
C GLU A 270 16.94 -3.71 17.20
N ALA A 271 18.20 -4.08 17.31
CA ALA A 271 18.93 -4.81 16.28
C ALA A 271 19.56 -6.08 16.85
N LEU A 272 18.94 -7.21 16.51
CA LEU A 272 19.38 -8.54 16.94
C LEU A 272 20.13 -9.26 15.82
N ASN A 273 21.20 -9.98 16.17
CA ASN A 273 21.96 -10.77 15.20
C ASN A 273 22.40 -9.97 13.95
N THR A 274 22.69 -8.68 14.12
CA THR A 274 23.09 -7.82 13.01
C THR A 274 24.60 -7.98 12.76
N LYS A 275 24.96 -8.26 11.52
CA LYS A 275 26.35 -8.47 11.07
C LYS A 275 26.83 -7.22 10.34
N ALA A 276 27.69 -6.46 11.02
CA ALA A 276 28.40 -5.32 10.48
C ALA A 276 29.86 -5.38 10.95
N ASP A 277 30.78 -4.67 10.27
CA ASP A 277 32.18 -4.61 10.69
C ASP A 277 32.42 -3.60 11.83
N GLY A 278 31.47 -2.69 12.02
CA GLY A 278 31.49 -1.67 13.08
C GLY A 278 30.10 -1.19 13.46
N TYR A 279 30.02 -0.57 14.62
CA TYR A 279 28.76 -0.07 15.18
C TYR A 279 28.98 1.28 15.85
N SER A 280 28.00 2.17 15.73
CA SER A 280 27.96 3.44 16.43
C SER A 280 26.52 3.73 16.80
N THR A 281 26.23 3.90 18.06
CA THR A 281 24.91 4.31 18.58
C THR A 281 25.04 5.64 19.30
N SER A 282 24.04 6.53 19.13
CA SER A 282 23.94 7.80 19.83
C SER A 282 22.50 8.01 20.23
N VAL A 283 22.25 8.16 21.51
CA VAL A 283 20.93 8.36 22.10
C VAL A 283 20.95 9.66 22.88
N SER A 284 19.92 10.51 22.73
CA SER A 284 19.81 11.75 23.47
C SER A 284 19.03 11.60 24.76
N ASP A 285 17.89 10.87 24.73
CA ASP A 285 17.06 10.56 25.89
C ASP A 285 16.57 9.11 25.78
N GLY A 286 16.99 8.25 26.70
CA GLY A 286 16.72 6.81 26.72
C GLY A 286 17.95 5.98 27.01
N ASP A 287 17.75 4.67 27.08
CA ASP A 287 18.81 3.71 27.31
C ASP A 287 19.58 3.40 26.01
N ASN A 288 20.92 3.37 26.10
CA ASN A 288 21.77 2.99 24.98
C ASN A 288 22.52 1.71 25.32
N ARG A 289 22.32 0.65 24.56
CA ARG A 289 22.94 -0.67 24.76
C ARG A 289 23.59 -1.18 23.48
N LEU A 290 24.90 -1.32 23.52
CA LEU A 290 25.69 -1.86 22.41
C LEU A 290 26.48 -3.08 22.90
N PHE A 291 25.99 -4.28 22.65
CA PHE A 291 26.53 -5.55 23.14
C PHE A 291 26.71 -5.55 24.68
N ASN A 292 27.95 -5.50 25.16
CA ASN A 292 28.29 -5.48 26.58
C ASN A 292 28.48 -4.07 27.16
N GLN A 293 28.24 -3.04 26.37
CA GLN A 293 28.30 -1.63 26.79
C GLN A 293 26.90 -1.12 27.03
N SER A 294 26.72 -0.28 28.04
CA SER A 294 25.44 0.40 28.30
C SER A 294 25.66 1.81 28.84
N ASP A 295 24.73 2.69 28.52
CA ASP A 295 24.59 4.03 29.09
C ASP A 295 23.09 4.29 29.31
N ASP A 296 22.66 4.35 30.57
CA ASP A 296 21.25 4.47 30.95
C ASP A 296 20.74 5.92 30.92
N ASN A 297 21.57 6.88 30.50
CA ASN A 297 21.21 8.29 30.36
C ASN A 297 21.49 8.82 28.94
N GLY A 298 21.49 7.92 27.98
CA GLY A 298 21.86 8.25 26.62
C GLY A 298 23.37 8.28 26.42
N GLY A 299 23.81 9.00 25.39
CA GLY A 299 25.24 9.10 25.04
C GLY A 299 25.62 8.29 23.81
N THR A 300 26.91 8.20 23.56
CA THR A 300 27.42 7.54 22.35
C THR A 300 28.25 6.32 22.72
N LEU A 301 27.87 5.15 22.16
CA LEU A 301 28.64 3.93 22.28
C LEU A 301 29.15 3.52 20.89
N THR A 302 30.38 3.00 20.85
CA THR A 302 31.01 2.60 19.60
C THR A 302 31.77 1.29 19.71
N GLN A 303 31.79 0.56 18.61
CA GLN A 303 32.65 -0.60 18.41
C GLN A 303 33.14 -0.60 16.98
N ASN A 304 34.43 -0.43 16.76
CA ASN A 304 35.07 -0.37 15.44
C ASN A 304 34.40 0.65 14.52
N ASP A 305 34.16 1.87 15.00
CA ASP A 305 33.36 2.93 14.35
C ASP A 305 33.96 3.49 13.05
N THR A 306 35.20 3.16 12.74
CA THR A 306 35.87 3.54 11.49
C THR A 306 35.68 2.55 10.36
N ALA A 307 35.02 1.41 10.64
CA ALA A 307 34.78 0.38 9.64
C ALA A 307 33.86 0.88 8.51
N PRO A 308 34.14 0.51 7.25
CA PRO A 308 33.29 0.92 6.10
C PRO A 308 31.90 0.30 6.14
N ASN A 309 31.77 -0.94 6.63
CA ASN A 309 30.50 -1.66 6.77
C ASN A 309 29.94 -1.46 8.17
N ARG A 310 29.51 -0.24 8.48
CA ARG A 310 29.09 0.16 9.82
C ARG A 310 27.57 0.32 9.89
N LEU A 311 26.99 -0.16 11.00
CA LEU A 311 25.64 0.25 11.41
C LEU A 311 25.78 1.49 12.30
N GLN A 312 25.14 2.58 11.89
CA GLN A 312 25.04 3.80 12.68
C GLN A 312 23.60 4.02 13.08
N VAL A 313 23.33 4.18 14.37
CA VAL A 313 21.99 4.45 14.91
C VAL A 313 22.03 5.74 15.69
N THR A 314 21.10 6.64 15.42
CA THR A 314 20.88 7.86 16.20
C THR A 314 19.42 7.89 16.63
N ALA A 315 19.15 7.97 17.92
CA ALA A 315 17.82 8.15 18.49
C ALA A 315 17.75 9.43 19.31
N SER A 316 16.63 10.17 19.22
CA SER A 316 16.40 11.35 20.06
C SER A 316 15.67 10.96 21.35
N ASP A 317 14.50 10.38 21.23
CA ASP A 317 13.72 9.83 22.33
C ASP A 317 13.44 8.34 22.04
N GLY A 318 13.78 7.47 22.97
CA GLY A 318 13.65 6.02 22.84
C GLY A 318 14.94 5.27 23.07
N ASP A 319 14.82 3.98 23.29
CA ASP A 319 15.92 3.08 23.60
C ASP A 319 16.60 2.53 22.36
N VAL A 320 17.89 2.38 22.40
CA VAL A 320 18.66 1.67 21.37
C VAL A 320 19.30 0.43 21.96
N THR A 321 19.00 -0.73 21.39
CA THR A 321 19.60 -2.01 21.78
C THR A 321 20.16 -2.75 20.58
N ILE A 322 21.48 -3.01 20.58
CA ILE A 322 22.17 -3.81 19.58
C ILE A 322 22.82 -5.02 20.27
N ARG A 323 22.49 -6.25 19.83
CA ARG A 323 23.01 -7.50 20.43
C ARG A 323 23.00 -8.70 19.45
#